data_ca0ad791b37e28cb779360fa6272c291
#
_entry.id   ca0ad791b37e28cb779360fa6272c291
#
_cell.length_a   1.000
_cell.length_b   1.000
_cell.length_c   1.000
_cell.angle_alpha   90.00
_cell.angle_beta   90.00
_cell.angle_gamma   90.00
#
_symmetry.space_group_name_H-M   'P 1'
#
loop_
_entity.id
_entity.type
_entity.pdbx_description
1 polymer ?
#
loop_
_entity_poly.entity_id
_entity_poly.type
_entity_poly.pdbx_seq_one_letter_code
_entity_poly.pdbx_strand_id
1 'polypeptide(L)'
;MSGPLQGYKIIDLTQVVSGPFATMLLADQGAEVIKIEPTTGLGDLTRLPSFDKGGIGAFYLNNNRRKKSLSIDLSGDDGKQIVLDLCAEADVIVQNFRPGAIERLGLGYDSIKKVNPNIIYVSISGFGPTGPYSDRPVLDPVIQGVCGVISRQLNPQVPFPDLIRNLYADKSTALTVAQATTAALLAKERGNGGQLVEIPMVDACMYFFWPDAMMDLTLTDEDANGGVLLSSVYNLTECSDGKIVYFAASDGQRAGVCQAVGHPEWSEDERFSSMQALAANPQNFILLGEMLAAAFLEMTFDE
;
A
#
# COMPACT_ATOMS: atom_id res chain seq x y z
N MET A 1 25.14 5.76 -7.02
CA MET A 1 25.28 4.90 -5.83
C MET A 1 24.95 3.48 -6.31
N SER A 2 25.79 2.54 -6.01
CA SER A 2 25.55 1.12 -6.28
C SER A 2 24.48 0.62 -5.32
N GLY A 3 23.49 -0.10 -5.82
CA GLY A 3 22.42 -0.70 -5.03
C GLY A 3 22.24 -2.18 -5.41
N PRO A 4 21.42 -2.95 -4.68
CA PRO A 4 21.23 -4.38 -4.95
C PRO A 4 20.67 -4.69 -6.34
N LEU A 5 20.00 -3.72 -6.98
CA LEU A 5 19.46 -3.88 -8.34
C LEU A 5 20.31 -3.18 -9.40
N GLN A 6 21.58 -2.86 -9.09
CA GLN A 6 22.47 -2.29 -10.09
C GLN A 6 22.68 -3.26 -11.27
N GLY A 7 22.52 -2.75 -12.48
CA GLY A 7 22.66 -3.52 -13.73
C GLY A 7 21.34 -3.98 -14.31
N TYR A 8 20.24 -3.99 -13.55
CA TYR A 8 18.91 -4.25 -14.08
C TYR A 8 18.31 -3.03 -14.77
N LYS A 9 17.67 -3.23 -15.91
CA LYS A 9 16.99 -2.23 -16.73
C LYS A 9 15.49 -2.44 -16.68
N ILE A 10 14.72 -1.41 -16.33
CA ILE A 10 13.26 -1.45 -16.18
C ILE A 10 12.62 -0.43 -17.11
N ILE A 11 11.69 -0.88 -17.94
CA ILE A 11 10.84 -0.04 -18.78
C ILE A 11 9.53 0.23 -18.02
N ASP A 12 9.27 1.49 -17.73
CA ASP A 12 8.14 1.95 -16.94
C ASP A 12 7.12 2.67 -17.83
N LEU A 13 6.03 1.96 -18.17
CA LEU A 13 4.87 2.50 -18.89
C LEU A 13 3.74 2.96 -17.98
N THR A 14 3.99 2.99 -16.66
CA THR A 14 2.94 3.25 -15.68
C THR A 14 2.64 4.74 -15.50
N GLN A 15 1.46 5.04 -14.95
CA GLN A 15 1.00 6.38 -14.63
C GLN A 15 0.41 6.44 -13.23
N VAL A 16 0.27 7.63 -12.69
CA VAL A 16 -0.32 8.00 -11.40
C VAL A 16 0.58 7.55 -10.24
N VAL A 17 0.24 6.50 -9.48
CA VAL A 17 1.00 6.15 -8.27
C VAL A 17 1.37 4.68 -8.18
N SER A 18 0.45 3.74 -8.33
CA SER A 18 0.71 2.32 -8.06
C SER A 18 1.94 1.77 -8.78
N GLY A 19 2.06 2.04 -10.07
CA GLY A 19 3.24 1.66 -10.85
C GLY A 19 4.43 2.61 -10.67
N PRO A 20 4.26 3.94 -10.82
CA PRO A 20 5.38 4.87 -10.68
C PRO A 20 6.08 4.81 -9.32
N PHE A 21 5.36 4.66 -8.22
CA PHE A 21 5.98 4.51 -6.91
C PHE A 21 6.74 3.18 -6.79
N ALA A 22 6.20 2.08 -7.35
CA ALA A 22 6.90 0.80 -7.37
C ALA A 22 8.23 0.88 -8.15
N THR A 23 8.20 1.41 -9.36
CA THR A 23 9.41 1.52 -10.20
C THR A 23 10.42 2.53 -9.64
N MET A 24 9.95 3.56 -8.92
CA MET A 24 10.82 4.46 -8.17
C MET A 24 11.54 3.74 -7.03
N LEU A 25 10.85 2.87 -6.26
CA LEU A 25 11.47 2.07 -5.21
C LEU A 25 12.59 1.16 -5.78
N LEU A 26 12.36 0.58 -6.97
CA LEU A 26 13.37 -0.21 -7.65
C LEU A 26 14.55 0.66 -8.14
N ALA A 27 14.27 1.90 -8.61
CA ALA A 27 15.31 2.87 -8.98
C ALA A 27 16.14 3.30 -7.77
N ASP A 28 15.52 3.49 -6.60
CA ASP A 28 16.24 3.79 -5.34
C ASP A 28 17.17 2.63 -4.93
N GLN A 29 16.83 1.40 -5.29
CA GLN A 29 17.64 0.20 -5.09
C GLN A 29 18.72 0.00 -6.18
N GLY A 30 18.85 0.92 -7.13
CA GLY A 30 19.93 0.94 -8.10
C GLY A 30 19.56 0.47 -9.51
N ALA A 31 18.32 0.06 -9.77
CA ALA A 31 17.89 -0.27 -11.13
C ALA A 31 17.89 0.98 -12.04
N GLU A 32 18.24 0.80 -13.31
CA GLU A 32 18.04 1.81 -14.34
C GLU A 32 16.58 1.78 -14.79
N VAL A 33 15.82 2.84 -14.50
CA VAL A 33 14.41 2.94 -14.88
C VAL A 33 14.23 3.99 -15.97
N ILE A 34 13.63 3.59 -17.10
CA ILE A 34 13.22 4.47 -18.19
C ILE A 34 11.72 4.59 -18.18
N LYS A 35 11.22 5.76 -17.74
CA LYS A 35 9.79 6.06 -17.75
C LYS A 35 9.39 6.59 -19.11
N ILE A 36 8.39 5.94 -19.70
CA ILE A 36 7.81 6.31 -20.99
C ILE A 36 6.48 7.01 -20.78
N GLU A 37 6.33 8.18 -21.37
CA GLU A 37 5.17 9.03 -21.24
C GLU A 37 4.64 9.46 -22.63
N PRO A 38 3.34 9.71 -22.79
CA PRO A 38 2.80 10.23 -24.04
C PRO A 38 3.37 11.62 -24.38
N THR A 39 3.47 11.90 -25.67
CA THR A 39 3.96 13.20 -26.20
C THR A 39 2.89 14.29 -26.10
N THR A 40 1.64 13.92 -25.90
CA THR A 40 0.48 14.80 -25.85
C THR A 40 -0.04 15.00 -24.43
N GLY A 41 -0.67 16.12 -24.17
CA GLY A 41 -1.21 16.46 -22.85
C GLY A 41 -0.11 16.77 -21.83
N LEU A 42 -0.30 16.31 -20.61
CA LEU A 42 0.63 16.53 -19.49
C LEU A 42 1.68 15.43 -19.35
N GLY A 43 1.59 14.36 -20.15
CA GLY A 43 2.32 13.12 -19.86
C GLY A 43 1.62 12.33 -18.76
N ASP A 44 2.32 12.02 -17.65
CA ASP A 44 1.70 11.45 -16.45
C ASP A 44 0.78 12.49 -15.78
N LEU A 45 -0.42 12.06 -15.39
CA LEU A 45 -1.42 12.92 -14.75
C LEU A 45 -0.89 13.62 -13.48
N THR A 46 0.05 13.01 -12.77
CA THR A 46 0.68 13.58 -11.57
C THR A 46 1.59 14.78 -11.84
N ARG A 47 1.83 15.12 -13.13
CA ARG A 47 2.50 16.35 -13.53
C ARG A 47 1.62 17.59 -13.42
N LEU A 48 0.30 17.43 -13.14
CA LEU A 48 -0.58 18.56 -12.87
C LEU A 48 0.04 19.49 -11.82
N PRO A 49 0.04 20.81 -12.06
CA PRO A 49 0.58 21.78 -11.12
C PRO A 49 -0.16 21.74 -9.79
N SER A 50 0.53 21.31 -8.75
CA SER A 50 0.07 21.32 -7.35
C SER A 50 1.31 21.23 -6.49
N PHE A 51 1.61 22.25 -5.68
CA PHE A 51 2.89 22.35 -4.98
C PHE A 51 4.07 22.14 -5.95
N ASP A 52 4.17 22.98 -6.96
CA ASP A 52 5.17 22.86 -8.02
C ASP A 52 6.34 23.84 -7.86
N LYS A 53 7.46 23.52 -8.53
CA LYS A 53 8.57 24.42 -8.77
C LYS A 53 9.05 24.25 -10.21
N GLY A 54 9.04 25.34 -10.96
CA GLY A 54 9.49 25.33 -12.36
C GLY A 54 8.60 24.45 -13.27
N GLY A 55 7.30 24.35 -12.96
CA GLY A 55 6.33 23.57 -13.73
C GLY A 55 6.36 22.07 -13.48
N ILE A 56 7.14 21.58 -12.48
CA ILE A 56 7.17 20.17 -12.10
C ILE A 56 6.52 20.02 -10.73
N GLY A 57 5.40 19.31 -10.68
CA GLY A 57 4.64 19.06 -9.45
C GLY A 57 5.37 18.15 -8.47
N ALA A 58 5.28 18.46 -7.18
CA ALA A 58 5.86 17.66 -6.10
C ALA A 58 5.32 16.20 -6.11
N PHE A 59 4.06 16.02 -6.47
CA PHE A 59 3.44 14.69 -6.56
C PHE A 59 4.12 13.82 -7.61
N TYR A 60 4.45 14.39 -8.78
CA TYR A 60 5.23 13.69 -9.80
C TYR A 60 6.64 13.34 -9.30
N LEU A 61 7.35 14.31 -8.71
CA LEU A 61 8.71 14.13 -8.22
C LEU A 61 8.82 13.03 -7.15
N ASN A 62 7.85 12.98 -6.24
CA ASN A 62 7.81 11.99 -5.16
C ASN A 62 7.69 10.55 -5.67
N ASN A 63 7.13 10.35 -6.88
CA ASN A 63 6.88 9.02 -7.45
C ASN A 63 7.83 8.68 -8.62
N ASN A 64 8.67 9.64 -9.08
CA ASN A 64 9.45 9.43 -10.30
C ASN A 64 10.93 9.83 -10.18
N ARG A 65 11.43 10.09 -8.97
CA ARG A 65 12.86 10.39 -8.79
C ARG A 65 13.74 9.25 -9.31
N ARG A 66 14.94 9.60 -9.77
CA ARG A 66 15.95 8.69 -10.32
C ARG A 66 15.59 7.97 -11.61
N LYS A 67 14.47 8.27 -12.22
CA LYS A 67 14.10 7.73 -13.53
C LYS A 67 14.63 8.61 -14.65
N LYS A 68 15.00 7.99 -15.75
CA LYS A 68 15.14 8.66 -17.06
C LYS A 68 13.73 8.84 -17.63
N SER A 69 13.45 9.96 -18.27
CA SER A 69 12.16 10.23 -18.90
C SER A 69 12.31 10.21 -20.43
N LEU A 70 11.39 9.53 -21.09
CA LEU A 70 11.30 9.43 -22.53
C LEU A 70 9.85 9.70 -22.94
N SER A 71 9.64 10.70 -23.79
CA SER A 71 8.31 11.04 -24.32
C SER A 71 8.15 10.42 -25.71
N ILE A 72 7.15 9.54 -25.88
CA ILE A 72 6.91 8.78 -27.12
C ILE A 72 5.41 8.76 -27.42
N ASP A 73 5.05 8.89 -28.68
CA ASP A 73 3.70 8.61 -29.17
C ASP A 73 3.55 7.09 -29.45
N LEU A 74 2.86 6.39 -28.56
CA LEU A 74 2.59 4.96 -28.70
C LEU A 74 1.45 4.64 -29.66
N SER A 75 0.77 5.62 -30.23
CA SER A 75 -0.25 5.40 -31.26
C SER A 75 0.34 5.09 -32.64
N GLY A 76 1.57 5.55 -32.88
CA GLY A 76 2.31 5.33 -34.11
C GLY A 76 3.20 4.07 -34.07
N ASP A 77 3.49 3.50 -35.23
CA ASP A 77 4.32 2.27 -35.33
C ASP A 77 5.77 2.52 -34.91
N ASP A 78 6.32 3.69 -35.18
CA ASP A 78 7.70 4.06 -34.77
C ASP A 78 7.82 4.10 -33.24
N GLY A 79 6.83 4.67 -32.55
CA GLY A 79 6.83 4.73 -31.10
C GLY A 79 6.74 3.34 -30.46
N LYS A 80 5.91 2.46 -31.01
CA LYS A 80 5.83 1.05 -30.58
C LYS A 80 7.16 0.33 -30.80
N GLN A 81 7.79 0.51 -31.98
CA GLN A 81 9.05 -0.14 -32.29
C GLN A 81 10.14 0.29 -31.31
N ILE A 82 10.24 1.58 -30.96
CA ILE A 82 11.19 2.05 -29.94
C ILE A 82 10.98 1.33 -28.60
N VAL A 83 9.72 1.13 -28.18
CA VAL A 83 9.45 0.40 -26.92
C VAL A 83 9.84 -1.07 -27.03
N LEU A 84 9.56 -1.73 -28.17
CA LEU A 84 9.98 -3.11 -28.42
C LEU A 84 11.50 -3.24 -28.38
N ASP A 85 12.23 -2.32 -29.01
CA ASP A 85 13.70 -2.31 -29.01
C ASP A 85 14.27 -2.11 -27.59
N LEU A 86 13.68 -1.21 -26.81
CA LEU A 86 14.05 -1.04 -25.39
C LEU A 86 13.78 -2.31 -24.57
N CYS A 87 12.65 -2.98 -24.80
CA CYS A 87 12.28 -4.22 -24.11
C CYS A 87 13.17 -5.41 -24.51
N ALA A 88 13.72 -5.42 -25.72
CA ALA A 88 14.66 -6.46 -26.15
C ALA A 88 15.91 -6.55 -25.25
N GLU A 89 16.31 -5.42 -24.65
CA GLU A 89 17.48 -5.30 -23.75
C GLU A 89 17.10 -5.11 -22.28
N ALA A 90 15.82 -5.07 -21.94
CA ALA A 90 15.37 -4.83 -20.58
C ALA A 90 15.19 -6.12 -19.78
N ASP A 91 15.28 -6.02 -18.47
CA ASP A 91 14.98 -7.11 -17.55
C ASP A 91 13.52 -7.15 -17.15
N VAL A 92 12.89 -5.98 -17.04
CA VAL A 92 11.53 -5.80 -16.57
C VAL A 92 10.81 -4.76 -17.42
N ILE A 93 9.53 -5.00 -17.69
CA ILE A 93 8.58 -3.99 -18.13
C ILE A 93 7.43 -3.92 -17.12
N VAL A 94 6.99 -2.72 -16.76
CA VAL A 94 5.88 -2.50 -15.84
C VAL A 94 4.83 -1.62 -16.51
N GLN A 95 3.57 -2.03 -16.43
CA GLN A 95 2.44 -1.26 -16.99
C GLN A 95 1.22 -1.30 -16.06
N ASN A 96 0.38 -0.26 -16.12
CA ASN A 96 -0.89 -0.19 -15.39
C ASN A 96 -2.02 0.37 -16.27
N PHE A 97 -2.01 0.02 -17.55
CA PHE A 97 -3.10 0.34 -18.47
C PHE A 97 -4.36 -0.43 -18.11
N ARG A 98 -5.50 0.10 -18.52
CA ARG A 98 -6.76 -0.65 -18.44
C ARG A 98 -6.64 -1.96 -19.23
N PRO A 99 -7.26 -3.05 -18.75
CA PRO A 99 -7.22 -4.33 -19.45
C PRO A 99 -7.57 -4.21 -20.94
N GLY A 100 -6.82 -4.87 -21.78
CA GLY A 100 -6.95 -4.82 -23.24
C GLY A 100 -6.36 -3.57 -23.92
N ALA A 101 -6.01 -2.52 -23.19
CA ALA A 101 -5.47 -1.30 -23.80
C ALA A 101 -4.03 -1.48 -24.29
N ILE A 102 -3.19 -2.10 -23.48
CA ILE A 102 -1.77 -2.35 -23.83
C ILE A 102 -1.66 -3.38 -24.94
N GLU A 103 -2.55 -4.37 -25.01
CA GLU A 103 -2.66 -5.36 -26.08
C GLU A 103 -3.01 -4.71 -27.41
N ARG A 104 -3.97 -3.78 -27.43
CA ARG A 104 -4.32 -3.00 -28.64
C ARG A 104 -3.18 -2.13 -29.14
N LEU A 105 -2.30 -1.70 -28.26
CA LEU A 105 -1.06 -1.00 -28.63
C LEU A 105 0.02 -1.96 -29.19
N GLY A 106 -0.18 -3.28 -29.14
CA GLY A 106 0.82 -4.26 -29.55
C GLY A 106 1.98 -4.44 -28.57
N LEU A 107 1.81 -3.97 -27.32
CA LEU A 107 2.81 -4.03 -26.25
C LEU A 107 2.37 -4.96 -25.10
N GLY A 108 1.38 -5.83 -25.32
CA GLY A 108 0.99 -6.87 -24.38
C GLY A 108 2.07 -7.94 -24.18
N TYR A 109 1.89 -8.77 -23.14
CA TYR A 109 2.87 -9.77 -22.73
C TYR A 109 3.36 -10.65 -23.89
N ASP A 110 2.45 -11.20 -24.71
CA ASP A 110 2.82 -12.08 -25.84
C ASP A 110 3.66 -11.38 -26.91
N SER A 111 3.45 -10.09 -27.12
CA SER A 111 4.23 -9.30 -28.07
C SER A 111 5.64 -9.02 -27.54
N ILE A 112 5.74 -8.63 -26.28
CA ILE A 112 7.02 -8.34 -25.61
C ILE A 112 7.84 -9.63 -25.45
N LYS A 113 7.20 -10.74 -25.08
CA LYS A 113 7.87 -12.05 -24.95
C LYS A 113 8.49 -12.55 -26.26
N LYS A 114 7.94 -12.18 -27.42
CA LYS A 114 8.53 -12.54 -28.73
C LYS A 114 9.88 -11.86 -28.95
N VAL A 115 10.07 -10.63 -28.50
CA VAL A 115 11.33 -9.89 -28.65
C VAL A 115 12.30 -10.19 -27.50
N ASN A 116 11.78 -10.51 -26.31
CA ASN A 116 12.60 -10.88 -25.14
C ASN A 116 11.92 -11.99 -24.32
N PRO A 117 12.22 -13.26 -24.58
CA PRO A 117 11.64 -14.40 -23.84
C PRO A 117 11.97 -14.42 -22.33
N ASN A 118 13.02 -13.69 -21.93
CA ASN A 118 13.50 -13.65 -20.56
C ASN A 118 13.05 -12.40 -19.79
N ILE A 119 12.15 -11.60 -20.36
CA ILE A 119 11.65 -10.40 -19.70
C ILE A 119 10.66 -10.76 -18.60
N ILE A 120 10.71 -10.02 -17.51
CA ILE A 120 9.67 -10.02 -16.49
C ILE A 120 8.65 -8.95 -16.90
N TYR A 121 7.42 -9.37 -17.17
CA TYR A 121 6.32 -8.48 -17.53
C TYR A 121 5.40 -8.29 -16.34
N VAL A 122 5.36 -7.08 -15.77
CA VAL A 122 4.53 -6.75 -14.62
C VAL A 122 3.29 -5.98 -15.06
N SER A 123 2.13 -6.55 -14.79
CA SER A 123 0.82 -5.99 -15.12
C SER A 123 0.05 -5.63 -13.86
N ILE A 124 -0.25 -4.35 -13.69
CA ILE A 124 -1.05 -3.84 -12.58
C ILE A 124 -2.46 -3.53 -13.10
N SER A 125 -3.48 -4.05 -12.46
CA SER A 125 -4.88 -3.79 -12.80
C SER A 125 -5.72 -3.58 -11.54
N GLY A 126 -6.94 -3.06 -11.67
CA GLY A 126 -7.82 -2.86 -10.51
C GLY A 126 -8.26 -4.18 -9.87
N PHE A 127 -8.83 -5.06 -10.71
CA PHE A 127 -9.52 -6.28 -10.26
C PHE A 127 -8.96 -7.57 -10.86
N GLY A 128 -7.83 -7.51 -11.55
CA GLY A 128 -7.27 -8.66 -12.24
C GLY A 128 -7.84 -8.84 -13.66
N PRO A 129 -7.30 -9.82 -14.43
CA PRO A 129 -7.66 -10.05 -15.82
C PRO A 129 -8.99 -10.80 -15.99
N THR A 130 -9.54 -11.36 -14.93
CA THR A 130 -10.73 -12.21 -14.95
C THR A 130 -11.78 -11.77 -13.91
N GLY A 131 -12.99 -12.29 -14.03
CA GLY A 131 -14.08 -12.00 -13.10
C GLY A 131 -14.98 -10.84 -13.53
N PRO A 132 -16.09 -10.61 -12.78
CA PRO A 132 -17.15 -9.68 -13.20
C PRO A 132 -16.75 -8.20 -13.13
N TYR A 133 -15.62 -7.88 -12.53
CA TYR A 133 -15.12 -6.49 -12.38
C TYR A 133 -13.87 -6.21 -13.19
N SER A 134 -13.34 -7.17 -13.95
CA SER A 134 -12.09 -7.04 -14.69
C SER A 134 -12.03 -5.78 -15.59
N ASP A 135 -13.15 -5.41 -16.22
CA ASP A 135 -13.22 -4.24 -17.12
C ASP A 135 -13.55 -2.92 -16.40
N ARG A 136 -13.81 -2.95 -15.10
CA ARG A 136 -14.21 -1.74 -14.38
C ARG A 136 -13.03 -0.79 -14.17
N PRO A 137 -13.22 0.50 -14.43
CA PRO A 137 -12.22 1.50 -14.10
C PRO A 137 -12.12 1.66 -12.59
N VAL A 138 -10.91 1.82 -12.10
CA VAL A 138 -10.68 2.01 -10.68
C VAL A 138 -9.69 3.14 -10.42
N LEU A 139 -9.82 3.73 -9.25
CA LEU A 139 -8.86 4.59 -8.58
C LEU A 139 -8.78 4.17 -7.12
N ASP A 140 -7.79 4.65 -6.40
CA ASP A 140 -7.53 4.32 -4.99
C ASP A 140 -8.78 4.28 -4.09
N PRO A 141 -9.66 5.30 -4.06
CA PRO A 141 -10.83 5.30 -3.18
C PRO A 141 -11.82 4.16 -3.46
N VAL A 142 -11.91 3.73 -4.73
CA VAL A 142 -12.78 2.60 -5.12
C VAL A 142 -12.24 1.30 -4.54
N ILE A 143 -10.93 1.09 -4.62
CA ILE A 143 -10.28 -0.10 -4.04
C ILE A 143 -10.41 -0.09 -2.52
N GLN A 144 -10.18 1.04 -1.82
CA GLN A 144 -10.41 1.14 -0.38
C GLN A 144 -11.84 0.71 0.00
N GLY A 145 -12.85 1.16 -0.77
CA GLY A 145 -14.25 0.79 -0.54
C GLY A 145 -14.51 -0.70 -0.73
N VAL A 146 -14.06 -1.25 -1.87
CA VAL A 146 -14.30 -2.66 -2.23
C VAL A 146 -13.57 -3.63 -1.28
N CYS A 147 -12.35 -3.29 -0.85
CA CYS A 147 -11.59 -4.10 0.09
C CYS A 147 -12.11 -4.04 1.54
N GLY A 148 -13.07 -3.17 1.84
CA GLY A 148 -13.59 -3.04 3.19
C GLY A 148 -12.73 -2.21 4.15
N VAL A 149 -11.70 -1.52 3.67
CA VAL A 149 -10.84 -0.63 4.48
C VAL A 149 -11.67 0.36 5.27
N ILE A 150 -12.70 0.95 4.65
CA ILE A 150 -13.60 1.92 5.28
C ILE A 150 -14.30 1.33 6.51
N SER A 151 -14.82 0.10 6.39
CA SER A 151 -15.56 -0.55 7.48
C SER A 151 -14.66 -1.07 8.60
N ARG A 152 -13.38 -1.29 8.32
CA ARG A 152 -12.43 -1.83 9.30
C ARG A 152 -11.69 -0.78 10.11
N GLN A 153 -11.73 0.48 9.70
CA GLN A 153 -11.16 1.61 10.44
C GLN A 153 -12.22 2.44 11.18
N LEU A 154 -13.39 1.85 11.47
CA LEU A 154 -14.45 2.55 12.19
C LEU A 154 -13.96 3.00 13.56
N ASN A 155 -14.15 4.29 13.83
CA ASN A 155 -14.01 4.88 15.16
C ASN A 155 -15.40 5.02 15.76
N PRO A 156 -15.72 4.37 16.89
CA PRO A 156 -17.02 4.50 17.53
C PRO A 156 -17.42 5.94 17.91
N GLN A 157 -16.43 6.82 18.07
CA GLN A 157 -16.65 8.24 18.39
C GLN A 157 -16.97 9.09 17.14
N VAL A 158 -16.82 8.53 15.93
CA VAL A 158 -17.08 9.23 14.67
C VAL A 158 -18.32 8.61 14.01
N PRO A 159 -19.39 9.37 13.79
CA PRO A 159 -20.68 8.84 13.36
C PRO A 159 -20.72 8.29 11.93
N PHE A 160 -19.67 8.55 11.13
CA PHE A 160 -19.62 8.12 9.72
C PHE A 160 -18.31 7.40 9.42
N PRO A 161 -18.37 6.29 8.65
CA PRO A 161 -17.18 5.69 8.07
C PRO A 161 -16.51 6.67 7.11
N ASP A 162 -15.17 6.69 7.10
CA ASP A 162 -14.40 7.57 6.22
C ASP A 162 -13.31 6.77 5.48
N LEU A 163 -12.86 7.33 4.35
CA LEU A 163 -11.69 6.84 3.63
C LEU A 163 -10.42 7.15 4.42
N ILE A 164 -9.40 6.32 4.24
CA ILE A 164 -8.04 6.76 4.57
C ILE A 164 -7.70 7.91 3.61
N ARG A 165 -7.48 9.12 4.15
CA ARG A 165 -7.29 10.36 3.37
C ARG A 165 -5.88 10.48 2.78
N ASN A 166 -5.39 9.38 2.24
CA ASN A 166 -4.19 9.30 1.42
C ASN A 166 -4.32 8.08 0.49
N LEU A 167 -3.44 7.97 -0.51
CA LEU A 167 -3.48 6.91 -1.51
C LEU A 167 -3.01 5.57 -0.92
N TYR A 168 -3.86 4.96 -0.10
CA TYR A 168 -3.55 3.74 0.64
C TYR A 168 -3.46 2.51 -0.29
N ALA A 169 -4.45 2.33 -1.15
CA ALA A 169 -4.51 1.19 -2.07
C ALA A 169 -3.41 1.26 -3.15
N ASP A 170 -3.16 2.45 -3.70
CA ASP A 170 -2.06 2.64 -4.66
C ASP A 170 -0.70 2.33 -4.03
N LYS A 171 -0.44 2.80 -2.80
CA LYS A 171 0.85 2.60 -2.14
C LYS A 171 1.07 1.15 -1.70
N SER A 172 0.05 0.49 -1.16
CA SER A 172 0.12 -0.94 -0.83
C SER A 172 0.36 -1.79 -2.09
N THR A 173 -0.32 -1.46 -3.19
CA THR A 173 -0.07 -2.06 -4.50
C THR A 173 1.37 -1.84 -4.95
N ALA A 174 1.90 -0.62 -4.86
CA ALA A 174 3.25 -0.32 -5.28
C ALA A 174 4.32 -1.11 -4.50
N LEU A 175 4.14 -1.26 -3.18
CA LEU A 175 5.03 -2.10 -2.35
C LEU A 175 4.97 -3.57 -2.77
N THR A 176 3.77 -4.09 -3.03
CA THR A 176 3.56 -5.46 -3.52
C THR A 176 4.22 -5.66 -4.90
N VAL A 177 4.05 -4.71 -5.81
CA VAL A 177 4.69 -4.73 -7.14
C VAL A 177 6.21 -4.73 -7.02
N ALA A 178 6.79 -3.86 -6.20
CA ALA A 178 8.24 -3.80 -6.02
C ALA A 178 8.79 -5.11 -5.44
N GLN A 179 8.12 -5.68 -4.44
CA GLN A 179 8.47 -6.97 -3.84
C GLN A 179 8.36 -8.11 -4.85
N ALA A 180 7.24 -8.22 -5.58
CA ALA A 180 7.01 -9.27 -6.57
C ALA A 180 7.99 -9.17 -7.75
N THR A 181 8.32 -7.96 -8.21
CA THR A 181 9.34 -7.73 -9.23
C THR A 181 10.71 -8.22 -8.78
N THR A 182 11.10 -7.90 -7.53
CA THR A 182 12.39 -8.36 -6.97
C THR A 182 12.43 -9.88 -6.83
N ALA A 183 11.31 -10.51 -6.41
CA ALA A 183 11.21 -11.97 -6.34
C ALA A 183 11.29 -12.62 -7.74
N ALA A 184 10.67 -12.01 -8.75
CA ALA A 184 10.75 -12.48 -10.14
C ALA A 184 12.17 -12.34 -10.72
N LEU A 185 12.88 -11.25 -10.41
CA LEU A 185 14.30 -11.10 -10.77
C LEU A 185 15.16 -12.17 -10.13
N LEU A 186 14.97 -12.45 -8.84
CA LEU A 186 15.68 -13.54 -8.17
C LEU A 186 15.37 -14.91 -8.78
N ALA A 187 14.12 -15.17 -9.17
CA ALA A 187 13.73 -16.40 -9.86
C ALA A 187 14.42 -16.51 -11.22
N LYS A 188 14.50 -15.40 -11.97
CA LYS A 188 15.21 -15.31 -13.25
C LYS A 188 16.71 -15.63 -13.09
N GLU A 189 17.38 -15.06 -12.08
CA GLU A 189 18.79 -15.35 -11.76
C GLU A 189 19.04 -16.83 -11.42
N ARG A 190 18.03 -17.51 -10.87
CA ARG A 190 18.05 -18.95 -10.58
C ARG A 190 17.73 -19.85 -11.80
N GLY A 191 17.60 -19.26 -12.98
CA GLY A 191 17.38 -19.99 -14.22
C GLY A 191 15.92 -20.27 -14.59
N ASN A 192 14.93 -19.66 -13.90
CA ASN A 192 13.51 -19.87 -14.22
C ASN A 192 13.03 -19.01 -15.41
N GLY A 193 13.89 -18.17 -15.98
CA GLY A 193 13.56 -17.33 -17.15
C GLY A 193 12.64 -16.17 -16.83
N GLY A 194 12.09 -15.58 -17.91
CA GLY A 194 11.10 -14.49 -17.82
C GLY A 194 9.72 -15.00 -17.43
N GLN A 195 8.90 -14.10 -16.87
CA GLN A 195 7.56 -14.46 -16.41
C GLN A 195 6.58 -13.28 -16.45
N LEU A 196 5.30 -13.59 -16.53
CA LEU A 196 4.20 -12.65 -16.31
C LEU A 196 3.93 -12.56 -14.80
N VAL A 197 3.89 -11.32 -14.29
CA VAL A 197 3.54 -11.00 -12.89
C VAL A 197 2.31 -10.12 -12.92
N GLU A 198 1.18 -10.65 -12.49
CA GLU A 198 -0.09 -9.93 -12.44
C GLU A 198 -0.41 -9.52 -11.01
N ILE A 199 -0.64 -8.23 -10.79
CA ILE A 199 -0.94 -7.65 -9.47
C ILE A 199 -2.26 -6.89 -9.54
N PRO A 200 -3.38 -7.51 -9.16
CA PRO A 200 -4.61 -6.78 -8.93
C PRO A 200 -4.49 -5.87 -7.71
N MET A 201 -4.92 -4.61 -7.83
CA MET A 201 -4.90 -3.66 -6.70
C MET A 201 -5.76 -4.14 -5.54
N VAL A 202 -6.89 -4.81 -5.82
CA VAL A 202 -7.77 -5.37 -4.80
C VAL A 202 -7.04 -6.42 -3.98
N ASP A 203 -6.31 -7.32 -4.62
CA ASP A 203 -5.57 -8.39 -3.93
C ASP A 203 -4.41 -7.81 -3.11
N ALA A 204 -3.65 -6.88 -3.70
CA ALA A 204 -2.54 -6.21 -3.02
C ALA A 204 -3.00 -5.43 -1.79
N CYS A 205 -4.13 -4.71 -1.90
CA CYS A 205 -4.70 -3.95 -0.80
C CYS A 205 -5.22 -4.88 0.31
N MET A 206 -5.95 -5.95 -0.05
CA MET A 206 -6.44 -6.94 0.92
C MET A 206 -5.28 -7.68 1.59
N TYR A 207 -4.29 -8.11 0.83
CA TYR A 207 -3.10 -8.76 1.37
C TYR A 207 -2.38 -7.89 2.41
N PHE A 208 -2.30 -6.57 2.15
CA PHE A 208 -1.62 -5.63 3.03
C PHE A 208 -2.31 -5.45 4.38
N PHE A 209 -3.63 -5.42 4.42
CA PHE A 209 -4.35 -5.13 5.67
C PHE A 209 -5.04 -6.34 6.31
N TRP A 210 -5.05 -7.51 5.65
CA TRP A 210 -5.65 -8.75 6.17
C TRP A 210 -5.10 -9.18 7.53
N PRO A 211 -3.77 -9.14 7.78
CA PRO A 211 -3.18 -9.77 8.96
C PRO A 211 -3.76 -9.31 10.30
N ASP A 212 -4.19 -8.06 10.37
CA ASP A 212 -4.74 -7.45 11.58
C ASP A 212 -6.20 -7.01 11.45
N ALA A 213 -6.58 -6.43 10.33
CA ALA A 213 -7.91 -5.86 10.17
C ALA A 213 -9.00 -6.91 9.90
N MET A 214 -8.63 -8.11 9.47
CA MET A 214 -9.57 -9.20 9.12
C MET A 214 -9.44 -10.44 10.04
N MET A 215 -8.92 -10.25 11.24
CA MET A 215 -8.71 -11.35 12.21
C MET A 215 -10.01 -12.13 12.51
N ASP A 216 -11.12 -11.42 12.65
CA ASP A 216 -12.46 -11.97 12.92
C ASP A 216 -13.05 -12.76 11.73
N LEU A 217 -12.48 -12.65 10.55
CA LEU A 217 -12.88 -13.36 9.33
C LEU A 217 -11.91 -14.52 8.99
N THR A 218 -10.83 -14.66 9.74
CA THR A 218 -9.81 -15.68 9.47
C THR A 218 -10.22 -17.06 10.00
N LEU A 219 -10.86 -17.09 11.16
CA LEU A 219 -11.39 -18.31 11.75
C LEU A 219 -12.90 -18.37 11.52
N THR A 220 -13.35 -19.37 10.78
CA THR A 220 -14.75 -19.52 10.35
C THR A 220 -15.51 -20.61 11.09
N ASP A 221 -14.85 -21.33 12.00
CA ASP A 221 -15.46 -22.42 12.77
C ASP A 221 -16.41 -21.86 13.82
N GLU A 222 -17.52 -22.58 14.08
CA GLU A 222 -18.57 -22.17 15.04
C GLU A 222 -18.06 -22.07 16.49
N ASP A 223 -16.97 -22.76 16.82
CA ASP A 223 -16.34 -22.76 18.14
C ASP A 223 -15.16 -21.77 18.25
N ALA A 224 -14.92 -20.96 17.22
CA ALA A 224 -13.90 -19.92 17.26
C ALA A 224 -14.25 -18.85 18.32
N ASN A 225 -13.32 -18.62 19.26
CA ASN A 225 -13.49 -17.57 20.26
C ASN A 225 -13.36 -16.19 19.61
N GLY A 226 -14.32 -15.31 19.89
CA GLY A 226 -14.26 -13.91 19.51
C GLY A 226 -13.15 -13.16 20.25
N GLY A 227 -12.68 -12.07 19.66
CA GLY A 227 -11.66 -11.19 20.21
C GLY A 227 -11.99 -9.71 19.98
N VAL A 228 -11.06 -8.85 20.35
CA VAL A 228 -11.15 -7.40 20.16
C VAL A 228 -10.37 -7.03 18.89
N LEU A 229 -10.99 -6.33 17.97
CA LEU A 229 -10.31 -5.79 16.78
C LEU A 229 -9.32 -4.69 17.19
N LEU A 230 -8.14 -4.67 16.56
CA LEU A 230 -7.13 -3.63 16.83
C LEU A 230 -7.64 -2.22 16.57
N SER A 231 -8.53 -2.04 15.61
CA SER A 231 -9.17 -0.74 15.32
C SER A 231 -9.96 -0.19 16.49
N SER A 232 -10.47 -1.04 17.41
CA SER A 232 -11.21 -0.58 18.59
C SER A 232 -10.32 -0.16 19.76
N VAL A 233 -9.02 -0.51 19.71
CA VAL A 233 -8.04 -0.15 20.76
C VAL A 233 -7.11 1.00 20.35
N TYR A 234 -7.13 1.39 19.07
CA TYR A 234 -6.35 2.52 18.57
C TYR A 234 -7.16 3.82 18.72
N ASN A 235 -6.99 4.48 19.85
CA ASN A 235 -7.73 5.69 20.16
C ASN A 235 -6.78 6.87 20.41
N LEU A 236 -7.26 8.06 20.05
CA LEU A 236 -6.73 9.32 20.56
C LEU A 236 -7.32 9.55 21.95
N THR A 237 -6.48 9.68 22.96
CA THR A 237 -6.90 9.98 24.33
C THR A 237 -6.84 11.48 24.55
N GLU A 238 -7.94 12.08 25.02
CA GLU A 238 -8.03 13.51 25.31
C GLU A 238 -7.38 13.82 26.66
N CYS A 239 -6.60 14.89 26.70
CA CYS A 239 -6.11 15.55 27.90
C CYS A 239 -6.83 16.90 28.06
N SER A 240 -6.60 17.61 29.17
CA SER A 240 -7.26 18.90 29.45
C SER A 240 -6.95 19.96 28.36
N ASP A 241 -5.83 19.90 27.71
CA ASP A 241 -5.34 20.89 26.74
C ASP A 241 -4.87 20.29 25.39
N GLY A 242 -5.01 18.97 25.19
CA GLY A 242 -4.53 18.31 23.97
C GLY A 242 -5.00 16.88 23.82
N LYS A 243 -4.27 16.12 22.98
CA LYS A 243 -4.51 14.70 22.75
C LYS A 243 -3.20 13.95 22.73
N ILE A 244 -3.19 12.76 23.33
CA ILE A 244 -2.04 11.85 23.31
C ILE A 244 -2.38 10.55 22.59
N VAL A 245 -1.35 9.81 22.22
CA VAL A 245 -1.42 8.42 21.77
C VAL A 245 -0.54 7.60 22.69
N TYR A 246 -1.10 6.56 23.26
CA TYR A 246 -0.33 5.53 23.95
C TYR A 246 -0.84 4.14 23.60
N PHE A 247 0.01 3.14 23.80
CA PHE A 247 -0.35 1.75 23.63
C PHE A 247 0.39 0.91 24.66
N ALA A 248 -0.35 0.12 25.45
CA ALA A 248 0.20 -0.75 26.47
C ALA A 248 -0.04 -2.21 26.08
N ALA A 249 1.01 -2.88 25.61
CA ALA A 249 0.98 -4.28 25.11
C ALA A 249 1.50 -5.30 26.13
N SER A 250 1.90 -4.88 27.33
CA SER A 250 2.41 -5.77 28.38
C SER A 250 1.89 -5.35 29.78
N ASP A 251 1.94 -6.27 30.73
CA ASP A 251 1.52 -6.00 32.10
C ASP A 251 2.30 -4.83 32.73
N GLY A 252 3.62 -4.78 32.48
CA GLY A 252 4.47 -3.68 32.95
C GLY A 252 4.10 -2.32 32.34
N GLN A 253 3.81 -2.29 31.03
CA GLN A 253 3.38 -1.04 30.38
C GLN A 253 2.01 -0.60 30.88
N ARG A 254 1.07 -1.52 31.05
CA ARG A 254 -0.25 -1.23 31.62
C ARG A 254 -0.13 -0.68 33.05
N ALA A 255 0.66 -1.32 33.91
CA ALA A 255 0.91 -0.83 35.27
C ALA A 255 1.56 0.57 35.24
N GLY A 256 2.49 0.79 34.31
CA GLY A 256 3.12 2.10 34.09
C GLY A 256 2.14 3.19 33.71
N VAL A 257 1.16 2.90 32.84
CA VAL A 257 0.09 3.85 32.51
C VAL A 257 -0.79 4.16 33.72
N CYS A 258 -1.22 3.15 34.48
CA CYS A 258 -1.99 3.34 35.71
C CYS A 258 -1.22 4.22 36.73
N GLN A 259 0.10 3.99 36.86
CA GLN A 259 0.94 4.82 37.72
C GLN A 259 1.06 6.26 37.21
N ALA A 260 1.25 6.43 35.89
CA ALA A 260 1.38 7.76 35.27
C ALA A 260 0.13 8.64 35.50
N VAL A 261 -1.07 8.06 35.43
CA VAL A 261 -2.32 8.77 35.68
C VAL A 261 -2.67 8.89 37.18
N GLY A 262 -1.75 8.49 38.07
CA GLY A 262 -1.94 8.63 39.52
C GLY A 262 -2.75 7.53 40.20
N HIS A 263 -3.05 6.44 39.51
CA HIS A 263 -3.89 5.33 39.97
C HIS A 263 -3.18 3.96 39.89
N PRO A 264 -2.05 3.77 40.59
CA PRO A 264 -1.31 2.50 40.54
C PRO A 264 -2.15 1.30 41.02
N GLU A 265 -3.11 1.51 41.95
CA GLU A 265 -4.03 0.50 42.49
C GLU A 265 -4.88 -0.18 41.42
N TRP A 266 -5.14 0.48 40.28
CA TRP A 266 -5.88 -0.17 39.17
C TRP A 266 -5.13 -1.34 38.57
N SER A 267 -3.81 -1.30 38.63
CA SER A 267 -2.97 -2.40 38.12
C SER A 267 -2.98 -3.64 39.05
N GLU A 268 -3.43 -3.48 40.29
CA GLU A 268 -3.53 -4.55 41.29
C GLU A 268 -4.96 -5.15 41.35
N ASP A 269 -5.95 -4.49 40.75
CA ASP A 269 -7.33 -5.01 40.64
C ASP A 269 -7.34 -6.30 39.82
N GLU A 270 -7.97 -7.37 40.34
CA GLU A 270 -8.02 -8.69 39.68
C GLU A 270 -8.56 -8.62 38.26
N ARG A 271 -9.45 -7.67 37.96
CA ARG A 271 -10.02 -7.46 36.62
C ARG A 271 -8.99 -6.94 35.62
N PHE A 272 -7.99 -6.23 36.10
CA PHE A 272 -7.00 -5.51 35.28
C PHE A 272 -5.56 -5.93 35.59
N SER A 273 -5.35 -6.92 36.46
CA SER A 273 -4.03 -7.31 37.00
C SER A 273 -3.07 -7.85 35.94
N SER A 274 -3.56 -8.32 34.80
CA SER A 274 -2.75 -8.82 33.71
C SER A 274 -3.45 -8.66 32.36
N MET A 275 -2.67 -8.69 31.27
CA MET A 275 -3.23 -8.78 29.92
C MET A 275 -4.12 -10.01 29.73
N GLN A 276 -3.81 -11.10 30.42
CA GLN A 276 -4.63 -12.31 30.40
C GLN A 276 -5.99 -12.09 31.11
N ALA A 277 -6.02 -11.36 32.24
CA ALA A 277 -7.25 -11.02 32.93
C ALA A 277 -8.15 -10.09 32.09
N LEU A 278 -7.53 -9.13 31.38
CA LEU A 278 -8.25 -8.27 30.43
C LEU A 278 -8.79 -9.09 29.24
N ALA A 279 -8.02 -10.01 28.68
CA ALA A 279 -8.43 -10.83 27.55
C ALA A 279 -9.53 -11.84 27.93
N ALA A 280 -9.57 -12.31 29.16
CA ALA A 280 -10.59 -13.22 29.66
C ALA A 280 -12.00 -12.61 29.70
N ASN A 281 -12.08 -11.28 29.81
CA ASN A 281 -13.36 -10.54 29.75
C ASN A 281 -13.17 -9.22 29.00
N PRO A 282 -13.60 -9.12 27.73
CA PRO A 282 -13.47 -7.90 26.93
C PRO A 282 -14.07 -6.64 27.55
N GLN A 283 -15.08 -6.77 28.42
CA GLN A 283 -15.65 -5.64 29.15
C GLN A 283 -14.66 -4.98 30.10
N ASN A 284 -13.68 -5.72 30.63
CA ASN A 284 -12.63 -5.17 31.47
C ASN A 284 -11.69 -4.23 30.67
N PHE A 285 -11.44 -4.51 29.40
CA PHE A 285 -10.72 -3.59 28.52
C PHE A 285 -11.43 -2.27 28.35
N ILE A 286 -12.75 -2.33 28.11
CA ILE A 286 -13.57 -1.14 27.93
C ILE A 286 -13.57 -0.32 29.22
N LEU A 287 -13.84 -0.97 30.35
CA LEU A 287 -13.90 -0.31 31.66
C LEU A 287 -12.57 0.35 32.04
N LEU A 288 -11.45 -0.35 31.91
CA LEU A 288 -10.13 0.23 32.18
C LEU A 288 -9.84 1.38 31.21
N GLY A 289 -10.20 1.26 29.94
CA GLY A 289 -10.07 2.34 28.96
C GLY A 289 -10.84 3.59 29.32
N GLU A 290 -12.08 3.46 29.80
CA GLU A 290 -12.90 4.58 30.27
C GLU A 290 -12.31 5.24 31.53
N MET A 291 -11.82 4.45 32.49
CA MET A 291 -11.16 4.94 33.69
C MET A 291 -9.88 5.73 33.34
N LEU A 292 -9.04 5.19 32.47
CA LEU A 292 -7.81 5.86 32.00
C LEU A 292 -8.14 7.14 31.23
N ALA A 293 -9.15 7.12 30.34
CA ALA A 293 -9.57 8.30 29.60
C ALA A 293 -10.06 9.41 30.51
N ALA A 294 -10.81 9.06 31.57
CA ALA A 294 -11.27 10.05 32.57
C ALA A 294 -10.08 10.67 33.35
N ALA A 295 -9.09 9.85 33.72
CA ALA A 295 -7.90 10.33 34.41
C ALA A 295 -7.02 11.23 33.52
N PHE A 296 -6.85 10.91 32.26
CA PHE A 296 -6.10 11.76 31.34
C PHE A 296 -6.74 13.12 31.08
N LEU A 297 -8.08 13.24 31.20
CA LEU A 297 -8.76 14.53 31.07
C LEU A 297 -8.40 15.53 32.19
N GLU A 298 -7.94 15.04 33.34
CA GLU A 298 -7.49 15.89 34.47
C GLU A 298 -6.01 16.32 34.30
N MET A 299 -5.26 15.73 33.32
CA MET A 299 -3.85 16.00 33.08
C MET A 299 -3.67 16.93 31.89
N THR A 300 -2.59 17.70 31.87
CA THR A 300 -2.14 18.44 30.69
C THR A 300 -1.33 17.53 29.75
N PHE A 301 -1.14 17.97 28.52
CA PHE A 301 -0.32 17.26 27.54
C PHE A 301 1.14 17.07 28.01
N ASP A 302 1.67 18.04 28.76
CA ASP A 302 3.06 18.04 29.23
C ASP A 302 3.29 17.18 30.48
N GLU A 303 2.27 16.88 31.27
CA GLU A 303 2.30 15.97 32.43
C GLU A 303 2.31 14.52 31.97
#